data_2525c71ca2cb8ebb4326147c1b71dba1
#
_entry.id   2525c71ca2cb8ebb4326147c1b71dba1
#
_cell.length_a   1.000
_cell.length_b   1.000
_cell.length_c   1.000
_cell.angle_alpha   90.00
_cell.angle_beta   90.00
_cell.angle_gamma   90.00
#
_symmetry.space_group_name_H-M   'P 1'
#
loop_
_entity.id
_entity.type
_entity.pdbx_description
1 polymer ?
#
loop_
_entity_poly.entity_id
_entity_poly.type
_entity_poly.pdbx_seq_one_letter_code
_entity_poly.pdbx_strand_id
1 'polypeptide(L)'
;TTYVYTGHLCTQAVEKIPVEFDGGNETLTCTSSFAYNSHGDLATWTYSGGVYKSKGNNWRVDDMTFTVSYDYVYDEKGNWTQATVTFPANIDEIPALRTYYKAFRDGFTSNRDRSSAVKAGETPSLTVVRSIDYWDDETIASMTAAKENGQPALMGSLRYKGTDIYGLSGKVKSVNGNEESLKFDQAGNLIAMQNKFGDEAAYQYVTATSYKVEGWGDYVVNIESKDGMRTDICPDADTNTELD
;
A
#
# COMPACT_ATOMS: atom_id res chain seq x y z
N THR A 1 -4.26 -13.27 -14.37
CA THR A 1 -2.90 -12.90 -13.96
C THR A 1 -2.21 -14.09 -13.32
N THR A 2 -0.93 -14.31 -13.64
CA THR A 2 -0.09 -15.35 -13.03
C THR A 2 1.03 -14.68 -12.24
N TYR A 3 1.29 -15.16 -11.03
CA TYR A 3 2.32 -14.59 -10.16
C TYR A 3 3.46 -15.60 -9.92
N VAL A 4 4.69 -15.10 -9.86
CA VAL A 4 5.90 -15.86 -9.50
C VAL A 4 6.47 -15.28 -8.20
N TYR A 5 6.81 -16.15 -7.27
CA TYR A 5 7.31 -15.77 -5.95
C TYR A 5 8.69 -16.35 -5.69
N THR A 6 9.51 -15.60 -4.96
CA THR A 6 10.74 -16.10 -4.33
C THR A 6 10.59 -15.88 -2.82
N GLY A 7 10.42 -16.99 -2.09
CA GLY A 7 9.98 -16.93 -0.70
C GLY A 7 8.56 -16.34 -0.61
N HIS A 8 8.41 -15.24 0.12
CA HIS A 8 7.14 -14.50 0.26
C HIS A 8 7.05 -13.27 -0.67
N LEU A 9 8.10 -12.96 -1.42
CA LEU A 9 8.15 -11.80 -2.30
C LEU A 9 7.72 -12.16 -3.72
N CYS A 10 6.74 -11.44 -4.27
CA CYS A 10 6.35 -11.57 -5.66
C CYS A 10 7.44 -10.97 -6.55
N THR A 11 8.09 -11.78 -7.37
CA THR A 11 9.16 -11.33 -8.27
C THR A 11 8.70 -11.06 -9.69
N GLN A 12 7.54 -11.59 -10.07
CA GLN A 12 6.96 -11.34 -11.38
C GLN A 12 5.44 -11.50 -11.35
N ALA A 13 4.75 -10.68 -12.10
CA ALA A 13 3.35 -10.82 -12.44
C ALA A 13 3.18 -10.79 -13.97
N VAL A 14 2.50 -11.80 -14.52
CA VAL A 14 2.19 -11.88 -15.95
C VAL A 14 0.68 -11.79 -16.13
N GLU A 15 0.25 -10.79 -16.86
CA GLU A 15 -1.15 -10.57 -17.17
C GLU A 15 -1.41 -10.79 -18.65
N LYS A 16 -2.49 -11.49 -18.99
CA LYS A 16 -3.00 -11.66 -20.34
C LYS A 16 -4.31 -10.92 -20.45
N ILE A 17 -4.34 -9.90 -21.29
CA ILE A 17 -5.48 -9.01 -21.49
C ILE A 17 -6.03 -9.26 -22.88
N PRO A 18 -7.26 -9.82 -23.00
CA PRO A 18 -7.92 -9.93 -24.29
C PRO A 18 -8.32 -8.54 -24.77
N VAL A 19 -8.09 -8.27 -26.02
CA VAL A 19 -8.33 -6.97 -26.64
C VAL A 19 -9.09 -7.16 -27.94
N GLU A 20 -10.20 -6.46 -28.08
CA GLU A 20 -11.02 -6.45 -29.31
C GLU A 20 -10.73 -5.17 -30.10
N PHE A 21 -10.41 -5.34 -31.40
CA PHE A 21 -10.26 -4.25 -32.35
C PHE A 21 -11.22 -4.45 -33.52
N ASP A 22 -11.44 -3.41 -34.32
CA ASP A 22 -12.23 -3.47 -35.56
C ASP A 22 -11.68 -4.46 -36.60
N GLY A 23 -10.62 -5.19 -36.32
CA GLY A 23 -9.95 -6.16 -37.20
C GLY A 23 -9.72 -7.55 -36.60
N GLY A 24 -10.16 -7.81 -35.37
CA GLY A 24 -9.94 -9.11 -34.72
C GLY A 24 -9.69 -9.01 -33.21
N ASN A 25 -9.49 -10.16 -32.60
CA ASN A 25 -9.18 -10.27 -31.17
C ASN A 25 -7.69 -10.59 -30.99
N GLU A 26 -7.00 -9.82 -30.18
CA GLU A 26 -5.62 -10.09 -29.77
C GLU A 26 -5.55 -10.32 -28.25
N THR A 27 -4.49 -11.00 -27.82
CA THR A 27 -4.18 -11.12 -26.39
C THR A 27 -2.85 -10.44 -26.11
N LEU A 28 -2.91 -9.36 -25.36
CA LEU A 28 -1.70 -8.69 -24.88
C LEU A 28 -1.12 -9.46 -23.72
N THR A 29 0.18 -9.65 -23.72
CA THR A 29 0.92 -10.18 -22.58
C THR A 29 1.70 -9.04 -21.94
N CYS A 30 1.39 -8.73 -20.69
CA CYS A 30 2.05 -7.71 -19.89
C CYS A 30 2.80 -8.37 -18.75
N THR A 31 4.06 -8.06 -18.61
CA THR A 31 4.92 -8.60 -17.56
C THR A 31 5.41 -7.47 -16.65
N SER A 32 5.14 -7.60 -15.37
CA SER A 32 5.74 -6.77 -14.31
C SER A 32 6.77 -7.61 -13.57
N SER A 33 8.00 -7.12 -13.47
CA SER A 33 9.09 -7.74 -12.71
C SER A 33 9.47 -6.84 -11.53
N PHE A 34 9.66 -7.44 -10.37
CA PHE A 34 9.91 -6.75 -9.12
C PHE A 34 11.26 -7.21 -8.53
N ALA A 35 12.11 -6.25 -8.17
CA ALA A 35 13.31 -6.51 -7.39
C ALA A 35 13.22 -5.78 -6.06
N TYR A 36 13.77 -6.39 -5.02
CA TYR A 36 13.70 -5.91 -3.65
C TYR A 36 15.09 -5.66 -3.10
N ASN A 37 15.20 -4.71 -2.20
CA ASN A 37 16.44 -4.42 -1.50
C ASN A 37 16.67 -5.42 -0.33
N SER A 38 17.75 -5.24 0.43
CA SER A 38 18.10 -6.10 1.56
C SER A 38 17.13 -6.02 2.74
N HIS A 39 16.28 -4.98 2.80
CA HIS A 39 15.22 -4.82 3.81
C HIS A 39 13.90 -5.48 3.37
N GLY A 40 13.81 -5.96 2.13
CA GLY A 40 12.60 -6.53 1.56
C GLY A 40 11.66 -5.49 0.95
N ASP A 41 12.08 -4.22 0.88
CA ASP A 41 11.31 -3.17 0.23
C ASP A 41 11.56 -3.17 -1.29
N LEU A 42 10.54 -2.79 -2.06
CA LEU A 42 10.60 -2.76 -3.53
C LEU A 42 11.67 -1.78 -4.02
N ALA A 43 12.72 -2.28 -4.67
CA ALA A 43 13.79 -1.45 -5.23
C ALA A 43 13.52 -1.06 -6.68
N THR A 44 12.95 -1.97 -7.49
CA THR A 44 12.56 -1.66 -8.87
C THR A 44 11.29 -2.38 -9.26
N TRP A 45 10.50 -1.71 -10.08
CA TRP A 45 9.41 -2.29 -10.85
C TRP A 45 9.68 -2.06 -12.33
N THR A 46 9.87 -3.14 -13.09
CA THR A 46 10.03 -3.10 -14.53
C THR A 46 8.79 -3.68 -15.19
N TYR A 47 8.19 -2.91 -16.07
CA TYR A 47 7.07 -3.32 -16.91
C TYR A 47 7.56 -3.59 -18.33
N SER A 48 7.04 -4.64 -18.96
CA SER A 48 7.22 -4.94 -20.38
C SER A 48 5.92 -5.49 -20.94
N GLY A 49 5.43 -4.90 -22.01
CA GLY A 49 4.18 -5.35 -22.65
C GLY A 49 3.49 -4.30 -23.48
N GLY A 50 2.32 -4.64 -23.98
CA GLY A 50 1.52 -3.77 -24.80
C GLY A 50 0.89 -2.62 -24.02
N VAL A 51 0.94 -1.43 -24.58
CA VAL A 51 0.26 -0.24 -24.05
C VAL A 51 -0.66 0.34 -25.13
N TYR A 52 -1.88 0.62 -24.74
CA TYR A 52 -2.82 1.29 -25.62
C TYR A 52 -2.41 2.75 -25.86
N LYS A 53 -2.24 3.09 -27.12
CA LYS A 53 -2.08 4.48 -27.55
C LYS A 53 -3.22 4.89 -28.47
N SER A 54 -3.84 6.02 -28.18
CA SER A 54 -4.82 6.66 -29.05
C SER A 54 -4.14 7.69 -29.92
N LYS A 55 -4.32 7.59 -31.24
CA LYS A 55 -3.92 8.62 -32.20
C LYS A 55 -5.13 9.00 -33.05
N GLY A 56 -5.83 10.04 -32.64
CA GLY A 56 -7.13 10.39 -33.23
C GLY A 56 -8.20 9.33 -32.87
N ASN A 57 -8.89 8.80 -33.86
CA ASN A 57 -9.90 7.75 -33.67
C ASN A 57 -9.33 6.33 -33.76
N ASN A 58 -8.02 6.19 -33.99
CA ASN A 58 -7.38 4.89 -34.12
C ASN A 58 -6.69 4.52 -32.82
N TRP A 59 -6.98 3.33 -32.33
CA TRP A 59 -6.28 2.71 -31.22
C TRP A 59 -5.22 1.76 -31.79
N ARG A 60 -4.04 1.82 -31.21
CA ARG A 60 -2.97 0.85 -31.51
C ARG A 60 -2.33 0.38 -30.21
N VAL A 61 -1.76 -0.80 -30.26
CA VAL A 61 -0.91 -1.34 -29.22
C VAL A 61 0.53 -1.14 -29.62
N ASP A 62 1.29 -0.49 -28.77
CA ASP A 62 2.75 -0.40 -28.91
C ASP A 62 3.37 -1.21 -27.77
N ASP A 63 4.40 -1.98 -28.06
CA ASP A 63 5.24 -2.57 -27.02
C ASP A 63 6.00 -1.48 -26.29
N MET A 64 5.99 -1.56 -24.96
CA MET A 64 6.67 -0.62 -24.11
C MET A 64 7.41 -1.35 -22.99
N THR A 65 8.56 -0.85 -22.65
CA THR A 65 9.32 -1.25 -21.46
C THR A 65 9.70 0.00 -20.68
N PHE A 66 9.47 -0.01 -19.39
CA PHE A 66 9.90 1.06 -18.49
C PHE A 66 10.27 0.50 -17.11
N THR A 67 11.05 1.27 -16.37
CA THR A 67 11.42 0.94 -14.99
C THR A 67 11.13 2.12 -14.09
N VAL A 68 10.51 1.83 -12.94
CA VAL A 68 10.35 2.74 -11.80
C VAL A 68 11.31 2.26 -10.72
N SER A 69 12.10 3.16 -10.16
CA SER A 69 13.08 2.87 -9.10
C SER A 69 12.65 3.48 -7.78
N TYR A 70 13.01 2.82 -6.70
CA TYR A 70 12.68 3.21 -5.34
C TYR A 70 13.94 3.24 -4.49
N ASP A 71 14.25 4.37 -3.89
CA ASP A 71 15.36 4.58 -2.96
C ASP A 71 14.82 4.93 -1.58
N TYR A 72 15.41 4.37 -0.52
CA TYR A 72 14.93 4.51 0.84
C TYR A 72 16.00 5.01 1.79
N VAL A 73 15.56 5.82 2.74
CA VAL A 73 16.33 6.16 3.95
C VAL A 73 15.67 5.43 5.12
N TYR A 74 16.48 4.76 5.93
CA TYR A 74 16.01 3.96 7.06
C TYR A 74 16.46 4.58 8.39
N ASP A 75 15.65 4.37 9.43
CA ASP A 75 16.03 4.66 10.80
C ASP A 75 16.86 3.50 11.42
N GLU A 76 17.27 3.67 12.67
CA GLU A 76 18.08 2.68 13.40
C GLU A 76 17.32 1.35 13.68
N LYS A 77 16.00 1.33 13.58
CA LYS A 77 15.14 0.14 13.73
C LYS A 77 14.93 -0.60 12.40
N GLY A 78 15.43 -0.03 11.29
CA GLY A 78 15.26 -0.59 9.96
C GLY A 78 13.94 -0.23 9.30
N ASN A 79 13.23 0.75 9.82
CA ASN A 79 12.02 1.28 9.18
C ASN A 79 12.40 2.42 8.23
N TRP A 80 11.87 2.44 7.01
CA TRP A 80 12.13 3.56 6.13
C TRP A 80 11.41 4.82 6.63
N THR A 81 12.10 5.95 6.55
CA THR A 81 11.59 7.27 6.93
C THR A 81 11.43 8.19 5.73
N GLN A 82 12.11 7.87 4.64
CA GLN A 82 11.95 8.53 3.36
C GLN A 82 11.99 7.50 2.24
N ALA A 83 11.11 7.65 1.27
CA ALA A 83 11.13 6.88 0.03
C ALA A 83 11.12 7.85 -1.16
N THR A 84 12.07 7.69 -2.08
CA THR A 84 12.13 8.44 -3.33
C THR A 84 11.79 7.52 -4.49
N VAL A 85 10.71 7.83 -5.20
CA VAL A 85 10.28 7.10 -6.39
C VAL A 85 10.74 7.87 -7.62
N THR A 86 11.54 7.24 -8.45
CA THR A 86 12.04 7.81 -9.70
C THR A 86 11.34 7.13 -10.88
N PHE A 87 10.69 7.93 -11.70
CA PHE A 87 9.96 7.47 -12.87
C PHE A 87 10.84 7.53 -14.15
N PRO A 88 10.47 6.80 -15.21
CA PRO A 88 11.18 6.85 -16.48
C PRO A 88 11.10 8.26 -17.10
N ALA A 89 12.15 8.67 -17.79
CA ALA A 89 12.21 10.00 -18.41
C ALA A 89 11.10 10.25 -19.45
N ASN A 90 10.61 9.19 -20.09
CA ASN A 90 9.50 9.24 -21.04
C ASN A 90 8.11 9.08 -20.40
N ILE A 91 7.97 9.45 -19.13
CA ILE A 91 6.70 9.33 -18.35
C ILE A 91 5.49 9.94 -19.06
N ASP A 92 5.68 10.99 -19.85
CA ASP A 92 4.62 11.64 -20.63
C ASP A 92 4.01 10.74 -21.71
N GLU A 93 4.73 9.74 -22.14
CA GLU A 93 4.26 8.72 -23.09
C GLU A 93 3.49 7.59 -22.41
N ILE A 94 3.48 7.55 -21.07
CA ILE A 94 2.86 6.50 -20.25
C ILE A 94 1.69 7.11 -19.47
N PRO A 95 0.45 7.12 -20.02
CA PRO A 95 -0.67 7.89 -19.46
C PRO A 95 -0.97 7.59 -18.00
N ALA A 96 -0.89 6.32 -17.59
CA ALA A 96 -1.15 5.91 -16.19
C ALA A 96 -0.11 6.49 -15.24
N LEU A 97 1.19 6.36 -15.54
CA LEU A 97 2.26 6.91 -14.71
C LEU A 97 2.25 8.43 -14.71
N ARG A 98 1.99 9.06 -15.86
CA ARG A 98 1.85 10.51 -15.96
C ARG A 98 0.75 11.03 -15.07
N THR A 99 -0.44 10.42 -15.12
CA THR A 99 -1.59 10.81 -14.29
C THR A 99 -1.27 10.66 -12.81
N TYR A 100 -0.68 9.54 -12.43
CA TYR A 100 -0.26 9.28 -11.06
C TYR A 100 0.76 10.32 -10.57
N TYR A 101 1.83 10.56 -11.33
CA TYR A 101 2.86 11.53 -10.99
C TYR A 101 2.31 12.95 -10.82
N LYS A 102 1.43 13.40 -11.75
CA LYS A 102 0.82 14.71 -11.67
C LYS A 102 -0.10 14.84 -10.46
N ALA A 103 -0.90 13.81 -10.17
CA ALA A 103 -1.78 13.80 -9.01
C ALA A 103 -1.00 13.96 -7.70
N PHE A 104 0.16 13.32 -7.59
CA PHE A 104 1.02 13.47 -6.41
C PHE A 104 1.76 14.81 -6.36
N ARG A 105 2.26 15.30 -7.47
CA ARG A 105 3.01 16.56 -7.53
C ARG A 105 2.12 17.79 -7.32
N ASP A 106 0.98 17.84 -8.01
CA ASP A 106 0.15 19.05 -8.14
C ASP A 106 -1.15 18.97 -7.30
N GLY A 107 -1.36 17.84 -6.61
CA GLY A 107 -2.65 17.52 -6.01
C GLY A 107 -3.63 17.00 -7.07
N PHE A 108 -4.80 16.52 -6.64
CA PHE A 108 -5.85 15.97 -7.52
C PHE A 108 -6.53 17.09 -8.34
N THR A 109 -5.78 17.68 -9.25
CA THR A 109 -6.34 18.55 -10.28
C THR A 109 -6.95 17.69 -11.41
N SER A 110 -7.95 18.22 -12.09
CA SER A 110 -8.78 17.48 -13.05
C SER A 110 -7.95 16.60 -14.01
N ASN A 111 -8.38 15.36 -14.25
CA ASN A 111 -7.81 14.38 -15.20
C ASN A 111 -7.72 14.88 -16.67
N ARG A 112 -8.09 16.13 -16.95
CA ARG A 112 -8.11 16.72 -18.30
C ARG A 112 -6.87 17.55 -18.64
N ASP A 113 -5.99 17.80 -17.67
CA ASP A 113 -4.75 18.52 -17.96
C ASP A 113 -3.80 17.65 -18.78
N ARG A 114 -3.65 18.00 -20.07
CA ARG A 114 -2.77 17.33 -21.04
C ARG A 114 -1.37 17.92 -21.08
N SER A 115 -1.04 18.88 -20.21
CA SER A 115 0.31 19.42 -20.13
C SER A 115 1.34 18.33 -19.80
N SER A 116 2.60 18.59 -20.14
CA SER A 116 3.70 17.69 -19.76
C SER A 116 3.75 17.50 -18.24
N ALA A 117 3.96 16.25 -17.79
CA ALA A 117 4.18 15.94 -16.39
C ALA A 117 5.55 16.42 -15.91
N VAL A 118 6.51 16.53 -16.82
CA VAL A 118 7.91 16.84 -16.51
C VAL A 118 8.31 18.13 -17.17
N LYS A 119 8.93 19.03 -16.42
CA LYS A 119 9.56 20.22 -16.99
C LYS A 119 10.88 19.83 -17.65
N ALA A 120 11.30 20.61 -18.65
CA ALA A 120 12.54 20.36 -19.37
C ALA A 120 13.73 20.33 -18.39
N GLY A 121 14.48 19.23 -18.40
CA GLY A 121 15.64 19.01 -17.53
C GLY A 121 15.36 18.48 -16.13
N GLU A 122 14.09 18.24 -15.77
CA GLU A 122 13.74 17.58 -14.50
C GLU A 122 13.69 16.05 -14.66
N THR A 123 14.18 15.34 -13.65
CA THR A 123 13.94 13.90 -13.50
C THR A 123 12.60 13.73 -12.78
N PRO A 124 11.64 13.00 -13.36
CA PRO A 124 10.35 12.80 -12.71
C PRO A 124 10.52 11.93 -11.45
N SER A 125 10.43 12.55 -10.29
CA SER A 125 10.57 11.87 -9.01
C SER A 125 9.60 12.42 -7.97
N LEU A 126 9.20 11.56 -7.04
CA LEU A 126 8.39 11.87 -5.88
C LEU A 126 9.10 11.42 -4.62
N THR A 127 9.06 12.23 -3.60
CA THR A 127 9.60 11.87 -2.28
C THR A 127 8.46 11.82 -1.27
N VAL A 128 8.33 10.68 -0.61
CA VAL A 128 7.42 10.46 0.51
C VAL A 128 8.25 10.44 1.78
N VAL A 129 7.82 11.18 2.77
CA VAL A 129 8.46 11.23 4.09
C VAL A 129 7.44 10.80 5.14
N ARG A 130 7.88 10.01 6.10
CA ARG A 130 7.08 9.66 7.28
C ARG A 130 7.92 9.78 8.55
N SER A 131 7.30 10.16 9.64
CA SER A 131 7.88 10.06 10.99
C SER A 131 7.34 8.84 11.70
N ILE A 132 8.16 8.22 12.51
CA ILE A 132 7.80 7.01 13.26
C ILE A 132 8.12 7.25 14.72
N ASP A 133 7.10 7.15 15.58
CA ASP A 133 7.25 7.20 17.02
C ASP A 133 7.22 5.77 17.57
N TYR A 134 8.03 5.57 18.60
CA TYR A 134 8.14 4.27 19.27
C TYR A 134 7.64 4.37 20.71
N TRP A 135 7.12 3.26 21.21
CA TRP A 135 6.85 3.11 22.62
C TRP A 135 8.17 3.08 23.38
N ASP A 136 8.29 3.89 24.41
CA ASP A 136 9.43 3.84 25.34
C ASP A 136 9.29 2.67 26.33
N ASP A 137 10.43 2.22 26.86
CA ASP A 137 10.47 1.05 27.74
C ASP A 137 9.80 1.31 29.09
N GLU A 138 9.77 2.56 29.58
CA GLU A 138 9.10 2.93 30.84
C GLU A 138 7.59 2.86 30.69
N THR A 139 7.06 3.40 29.59
CA THR A 139 5.63 3.31 29.23
C THR A 139 5.22 1.84 29.10
N ILE A 140 6.03 1.02 28.45
CA ILE A 140 5.75 -0.42 28.29
C ILE A 140 5.74 -1.12 29.64
N ALA A 141 6.72 -0.85 30.53
CA ALA A 141 6.79 -1.46 31.84
C ALA A 141 5.59 -1.08 32.72
N SER A 142 5.18 0.21 32.70
CA SER A 142 4.02 0.70 33.45
C SER A 142 2.71 0.07 33.01
N MET A 143 2.53 -0.16 31.71
CA MET A 143 1.32 -0.77 31.18
C MET A 143 1.30 -2.29 31.31
N THR A 144 2.48 -2.93 31.33
CA THR A 144 2.60 -4.36 31.67
C THR A 144 2.19 -4.60 33.13
N ALA A 145 2.62 -3.74 34.04
CA ALA A 145 2.18 -3.77 35.43
C ALA A 145 0.67 -3.52 35.61
N ALA A 146 0.07 -2.68 34.78
CA ALA A 146 -1.40 -2.46 34.78
C ALA A 146 -2.18 -3.68 34.25
N LYS A 147 -1.63 -4.48 33.34
CA LYS A 147 -2.19 -5.75 32.87
C LYS A 147 -2.27 -6.82 33.95
N GLU A 148 -1.31 -6.88 34.84
CA GLU A 148 -1.32 -7.81 35.99
C GLU A 148 -2.47 -7.53 36.98
N ASN A 149 -3.08 -6.35 36.89
CA ASN A 149 -4.20 -5.92 37.73
C ASN A 149 -5.59 -6.11 37.12
N GLY A 150 -5.76 -7.02 36.15
CA GLY A 150 -7.06 -7.54 35.73
C GLY A 150 -7.71 -6.92 34.50
N GLN A 151 -6.99 -6.19 33.69
CA GLN A 151 -7.46 -5.88 32.34
C GLN A 151 -7.25 -7.07 31.39
N PRO A 152 -8.19 -7.38 30.50
CA PRO A 152 -8.03 -8.50 29.60
C PRO A 152 -6.76 -8.35 28.79
N ALA A 153 -5.93 -9.41 28.76
CA ALA A 153 -4.77 -9.52 27.92
C ALA A 153 -5.23 -9.53 26.45
N LEU A 154 -5.48 -8.34 25.93
CA LEU A 154 -5.86 -8.18 24.55
C LEU A 154 -4.64 -8.48 23.66
N MET A 155 -4.73 -9.62 22.95
CA MET A 155 -4.17 -9.75 21.61
C MET A 155 -2.70 -10.13 21.45
N GLY A 156 -2.08 -10.79 22.42
CA GLY A 156 -0.75 -11.41 22.21
C GLY A 156 -0.73 -12.58 21.20
N SER A 157 -1.88 -12.99 20.68
CA SER A 157 -2.03 -14.20 19.87
C SER A 157 -2.32 -13.98 18.38
N LEU A 158 -2.46 -12.75 17.91
CA LEU A 158 -2.56 -12.51 16.47
C LEU A 158 -1.23 -12.86 15.80
N ARG A 159 -1.27 -13.79 14.86
CA ARG A 159 -0.10 -14.25 14.13
C ARG A 159 0.48 -13.15 13.22
N TYR A 160 -0.34 -12.18 12.81
CA TYR A 160 0.06 -11.00 12.07
C TYR A 160 -0.51 -9.77 12.75
N LYS A 161 0.37 -8.97 13.31
CA LYS A 161 0.05 -7.68 13.93
C LYS A 161 -0.09 -6.61 12.84
N GLY A 162 -0.71 -5.49 13.16
CA GLY A 162 -0.77 -4.36 12.25
C GLY A 162 0.63 -3.89 11.80
N THR A 163 1.60 -3.86 12.73
CA THR A 163 3.00 -3.53 12.40
C THR A 163 3.61 -4.48 11.38
N ASP A 164 3.30 -5.77 11.42
CA ASP A 164 3.81 -6.77 10.47
C ASP A 164 3.22 -6.54 9.08
N ILE A 165 1.92 -6.19 8.99
CA ILE A 165 1.23 -5.88 7.72
C ILE A 165 1.87 -4.68 7.03
N TYR A 166 2.27 -3.67 7.81
CA TYR A 166 2.92 -2.46 7.29
C TYR A 166 4.45 -2.58 7.20
N GLY A 167 5.02 -3.76 7.40
CA GLY A 167 6.45 -4.00 7.31
C GLY A 167 7.27 -3.18 8.32
N LEU A 168 6.74 -2.95 9.52
CA LEU A 168 7.35 -2.11 10.54
C LEU A 168 8.10 -2.96 11.57
N SER A 169 9.29 -2.53 11.93
CA SER A 169 10.16 -3.15 12.93
C SER A 169 10.16 -2.38 14.26
N GLY A 170 10.30 -3.10 15.36
CA GLY A 170 10.33 -2.52 16.70
C GLY A 170 8.92 -2.29 17.28
N LYS A 171 8.88 -1.62 18.43
CA LYS A 171 7.64 -1.30 19.16
C LYS A 171 7.07 0.04 18.67
N VAL A 172 6.56 0.06 17.44
CA VAL A 172 6.04 1.27 16.83
C VAL A 172 4.76 1.72 17.53
N LYS A 173 4.68 3.00 17.87
CA LYS A 173 3.51 3.67 18.44
C LYS A 173 2.67 4.35 17.37
N SER A 174 3.32 5.08 16.46
CA SER A 174 2.64 5.72 15.36
C SER A 174 3.55 5.88 14.16
N VAL A 175 2.92 6.00 12.99
CA VAL A 175 3.55 6.41 11.73
C VAL A 175 2.75 7.58 11.21
N ASN A 176 3.41 8.69 10.89
CA ASN A 176 2.77 9.86 10.32
C ASN A 176 3.41 10.16 8.97
N GLY A 177 2.64 10.03 7.92
CA GLY A 177 3.03 10.30 6.55
C GLY A 177 2.15 11.37 5.91
N ASN A 178 2.46 11.74 4.67
CA ASN A 178 1.69 12.74 3.94
C ASN A 178 0.30 12.25 3.51
N GLU A 179 0.14 10.94 3.32
CA GLU A 179 -1.09 10.34 2.82
C GLU A 179 -1.95 9.75 3.93
N GLU A 180 -1.29 9.25 5.00
CA GLU A 180 -1.97 8.59 6.10
C GLU A 180 -1.18 8.71 7.41
N SER A 181 -1.89 8.58 8.52
CA SER A 181 -1.33 8.41 9.85
C SER A 181 -1.89 7.14 10.48
N LEU A 182 -1.03 6.35 11.08
CA LEU A 182 -1.35 5.06 11.69
C LEU A 182 -0.99 5.09 13.18
N LYS A 183 -1.82 4.48 14.02
CA LYS A 183 -1.52 4.31 15.46
C LYS A 183 -1.62 2.83 15.81
N PHE A 184 -0.70 2.37 16.63
CA PHE A 184 -0.61 0.98 17.05
C PHE A 184 -0.65 0.88 18.57
N ASP A 185 -1.21 -0.21 19.08
CA ASP A 185 -1.08 -0.58 20.48
C ASP A 185 0.33 -1.17 20.75
N GLN A 186 0.63 -1.47 22.01
CA GLN A 186 1.93 -2.04 22.40
C GLN A 186 2.17 -3.47 21.87
N ALA A 187 1.10 -4.18 21.52
CA ALA A 187 1.22 -5.48 20.87
C ALA A 187 1.48 -5.37 19.37
N GLY A 188 1.42 -4.15 18.81
CA GLY A 188 1.61 -3.87 17.40
C GLY A 188 0.33 -3.96 16.57
N ASN A 189 -0.85 -4.01 17.19
CA ASN A 189 -2.11 -4.01 16.47
C ASN A 189 -2.48 -2.58 16.05
N LEU A 190 -3.01 -2.41 14.82
CA LEU A 190 -3.51 -1.12 14.36
C LEU A 190 -4.75 -0.74 15.16
N ILE A 191 -4.74 0.42 15.82
CA ILE A 191 -5.88 0.91 16.63
C ILE A 191 -6.53 2.16 16.05
N ALA A 192 -5.84 2.90 15.19
CA ALA A 192 -6.45 4.00 14.44
C ALA A 192 -5.69 4.27 13.14
N MET A 193 -6.42 4.76 12.16
CA MET A 193 -5.89 5.27 10.90
C MET A 193 -6.60 6.57 10.55
N GLN A 194 -5.84 7.51 9.98
CA GLN A 194 -6.37 8.76 9.43
C GLN A 194 -5.81 8.95 8.03
N ASN A 195 -6.67 9.25 7.07
CA ASN A 195 -6.25 9.57 5.71
C ASN A 195 -5.86 11.05 5.58
N LYS A 196 -5.29 11.43 4.43
CA LYS A 196 -4.89 12.82 4.15
C LYS A 196 -6.03 13.85 4.14
N PHE A 197 -7.27 13.40 4.07
CA PHE A 197 -8.44 14.28 4.10
C PHE A 197 -8.96 14.52 5.51
N GLY A 198 -8.37 13.85 6.50
CA GLY A 198 -8.74 13.95 7.90
C GLY A 198 -9.81 12.94 8.33
N ASP A 199 -10.27 12.05 7.42
CA ASP A 199 -11.19 11.00 7.80
C ASP A 199 -10.47 9.99 8.69
N GLU A 200 -11.09 9.65 9.81
CA GLU A 200 -10.52 8.73 10.80
C GLU A 200 -11.30 7.42 10.84
N ALA A 201 -10.56 6.32 11.05
CA ALA A 201 -11.11 5.02 11.42
C ALA A 201 -10.45 4.55 12.71
N ALA A 202 -11.26 4.07 13.65
CA ALA A 202 -10.79 3.42 14.86
C ALA A 202 -11.03 1.91 14.77
N TYR A 203 -10.09 1.12 15.30
CA TYR A 203 -10.12 -0.33 15.28
C TYR A 203 -10.19 -0.84 16.71
N GLN A 204 -11.35 -1.32 17.11
CA GLN A 204 -11.56 -1.88 18.43
C GLN A 204 -11.60 -3.40 18.35
N TYR A 205 -10.57 -4.05 18.85
CA TYR A 205 -10.53 -5.51 18.87
C TYR A 205 -11.49 -6.06 19.91
N VAL A 206 -12.43 -6.88 19.47
CA VAL A 206 -13.46 -7.51 20.31
C VAL A 206 -12.99 -8.86 20.81
N THR A 207 -12.34 -9.63 19.92
CA THR A 207 -11.73 -10.93 20.23
C THR A 207 -10.36 -11.03 19.54
N ALA A 208 -9.67 -12.16 19.74
CA ALA A 208 -8.42 -12.45 19.02
C ALA A 208 -8.63 -12.61 17.49
N THR A 209 -9.85 -12.78 17.04
CA THR A 209 -10.22 -13.05 15.65
C THR A 209 -11.26 -12.10 15.09
N SER A 210 -11.53 -10.98 15.76
CA SER A 210 -12.48 -9.98 15.27
C SER A 210 -12.19 -8.60 15.82
N TYR A 211 -12.45 -7.58 15.00
CA TYR A 211 -12.39 -6.18 15.42
C TYR A 211 -13.54 -5.40 14.80
N LYS A 212 -13.97 -4.34 15.52
CA LYS A 212 -14.93 -3.36 15.04
C LYS A 212 -14.17 -2.21 14.40
N VAL A 213 -14.64 -1.75 13.25
CA VAL A 213 -14.19 -0.50 12.62
C VAL A 213 -15.23 0.57 12.89
N GLU A 214 -14.80 1.72 13.37
CA GLU A 214 -15.63 2.89 13.62
C GLU A 214 -15.13 4.06 12.78
N GLY A 215 -16.04 4.88 12.27
CA GLY A 215 -15.75 6.09 11.48
C GLY A 215 -15.87 5.91 9.97
N TRP A 216 -15.51 4.75 9.41
CA TRP A 216 -15.64 4.47 7.97
C TRP A 216 -16.76 3.46 7.67
N GLY A 217 -17.78 3.40 8.51
CA GLY A 217 -18.95 2.57 8.27
C GLY A 217 -19.27 1.52 9.33
N ASP A 218 -18.89 1.67 10.56
CA ASP A 218 -19.32 0.90 11.75
C ASP A 218 -19.63 -0.58 11.46
N TYR A 219 -18.62 -1.38 11.16
CA TYR A 219 -18.77 -2.79 10.84
C TYR A 219 -17.79 -3.67 11.63
N VAL A 220 -18.11 -4.95 11.75
CA VAL A 220 -17.23 -5.94 12.39
C VAL A 220 -16.51 -6.75 11.33
N VAL A 221 -15.19 -6.82 11.45
CA VAL A 221 -14.31 -7.62 10.59
C VAL A 221 -13.92 -8.89 11.32
N ASN A 222 -14.08 -10.04 10.67
CA ASN A 222 -13.57 -11.31 11.15
C ASN A 222 -12.21 -11.60 10.57
N ILE A 223 -11.31 -12.13 11.39
CA ILE A 223 -9.96 -12.50 11.00
C ILE A 223 -9.88 -14.02 10.88
N GLU A 224 -9.54 -14.51 9.70
CA GLU A 224 -9.21 -15.91 9.48
C GLU A 224 -7.70 -16.05 9.26
N SER A 225 -7.15 -17.15 9.78
CA SER A 225 -5.75 -17.51 9.52
C SER A 225 -5.68 -18.92 9.00
N LYS A 226 -5.20 -19.06 7.76
CA LYS A 226 -5.01 -20.35 7.10
C LYS A 226 -3.65 -20.38 6.41
N ASP A 227 -2.92 -21.48 6.58
CA ASP A 227 -1.62 -21.73 5.94
C ASP A 227 -0.59 -20.61 6.12
N GLY A 228 -0.68 -19.91 7.25
CA GLY A 228 0.21 -18.79 7.55
C GLY A 228 -0.22 -17.46 6.96
N MET A 229 -1.33 -17.37 6.27
CA MET A 229 -1.91 -16.12 5.79
C MET A 229 -3.04 -15.66 6.72
N ARG A 230 -3.12 -14.35 6.91
CA ARG A 230 -4.26 -13.68 7.54
C ARG A 230 -5.19 -13.17 6.44
N THR A 231 -6.48 -13.40 6.61
CA THR A 231 -7.54 -12.84 5.77
C THR A 231 -8.52 -12.09 6.67
N ASP A 232 -8.72 -10.82 6.39
CA ASP A 232 -9.70 -9.99 7.07
C ASP A 232 -10.98 -10.00 6.22
N ILE A 233 -12.03 -10.60 6.77
CA ILE A 233 -13.32 -10.77 6.09
C ILE A 233 -14.22 -9.64 6.54
N CYS A 234 -14.43 -8.66 5.64
CA CYS A 234 -15.42 -7.61 5.82
C CYS A 234 -16.81 -8.15 5.49
N PRO A 235 -17.88 -7.75 6.21
CA PRO A 235 -19.23 -8.04 5.80
C PRO A 235 -19.49 -7.39 4.44
N ASP A 236 -20.26 -8.09 3.59
CA ASP A 236 -20.69 -7.52 2.32
C ASP A 236 -21.48 -6.22 2.58
N ALA A 237 -21.16 -5.17 1.83
CA ALA A 237 -21.79 -3.85 1.99
C ALA A 237 -23.32 -3.88 1.79
N ASP A 238 -23.86 -4.95 1.19
CA ASP A 238 -25.29 -5.15 0.94
C ASP A 238 -26.04 -5.88 2.09
N THR A 239 -25.34 -6.40 3.09
CA THR A 239 -25.98 -6.99 4.26
C THR A 239 -26.02 -5.96 5.40
N ASN A 240 -26.98 -5.03 5.33
CA ASN A 240 -27.44 -4.27 6.49
C ASN A 240 -28.04 -5.24 7.52
N THR A 241 -27.22 -5.91 8.28
CA THR A 241 -27.65 -6.50 9.53
C THR A 241 -27.63 -5.39 10.57
N GLU A 242 -28.78 -4.81 10.83
CA GLU A 242 -29.01 -4.04 12.04
C GLU A 242 -28.53 -4.88 13.23
N LEU A 243 -27.53 -4.37 13.91
CA LEU A 243 -27.10 -4.93 15.19
C LEU A 243 -28.10 -4.41 16.25
N ASP A 244 -29.05 -5.24 16.62
CA ASP A 244 -29.87 -5.09 17.83
C ASP A 244 -29.02 -5.25 19.11
#